data_78271261fde411680624b529716c1c82
#
_entry.id   78271261fde411680624b529716c1c82
#
_cell.length_a   1.000
_cell.length_b   1.000
_cell.length_c   1.000
_cell.angle_alpha   90.00
_cell.angle_beta   90.00
_cell.angle_gamma   90.00
#
_symmetry.space_group_name_H-M   'P 1'
#
loop_
_entity.id
_entity.type
_entity.pdbx_description
1 polymer ?
#
loop_
_entity_poly.entity_id
_entity_poly.type
_entity_poly.pdbx_seq_one_letter_code
_entity_poly.pdbx_strand_id
1 'polypeptide(L)'
;GDLDARGNVEVPAVYAGTPAQARRERAEALLARLGLHERMGHKPGQLSGGQQQRVSIARALMNGGEVILADEPTGALDTASGEEVMKILGELHAEGHTIIIVTHDMQVAEHCQRIIEIRDGVIIADRRNEKVAAVASPVRAPKVRSGGTRFQAARDRFTEAFRMALLAMNAHRLRTFLTMLGIIIGIASVVTVVAMGNGSQQQILQNISALGTNTIDVYPGRGFGDMRSGRVQTLKASDATALSQQSYVDSATPSVSSSVTAR
;
A
#
# COMPACT_ATOMS: atom_id res chain seq x y z
N GLY A 1 6.32 1.22 -16.04
CA GLY A 1 7.64 1.06 -16.65
C GLY A 1 8.42 -0.17 -16.21
N ASP A 2 7.99 -0.91 -15.16
CA ASP A 2 8.81 -1.99 -14.57
C ASP A 2 8.52 -3.38 -15.15
N LEU A 3 7.36 -3.57 -15.77
CA LEU A 3 6.98 -4.81 -16.43
C LEU A 3 7.50 -4.87 -17.86
N ASP A 4 7.94 -6.07 -18.29
CA ASP A 4 8.20 -6.37 -19.68
C ASP A 4 6.90 -6.42 -20.53
N ALA A 5 7.01 -6.63 -21.83
CA ALA A 5 5.85 -6.68 -22.74
C ALA A 5 4.87 -7.77 -22.32
N ARG A 6 5.35 -8.96 -21.98
CA ARG A 6 4.50 -10.07 -21.53
C ARG A 6 3.79 -9.73 -20.23
N GLY A 7 4.51 -9.23 -19.22
CA GLY A 7 3.91 -8.81 -17.95
C GLY A 7 2.83 -7.74 -18.12
N ASN A 8 3.03 -6.79 -19.03
CA ASN A 8 2.03 -5.78 -19.36
C ASN A 8 0.75 -6.40 -19.95
N VAL A 9 0.88 -7.39 -20.83
CA VAL A 9 -0.27 -8.09 -21.42
C VAL A 9 -1.01 -8.95 -20.41
N GLU A 10 -0.30 -9.56 -19.43
CA GLU A 10 -0.89 -10.39 -18.40
C GLU A 10 -1.78 -9.61 -17.39
N VAL A 11 -1.55 -8.30 -17.21
CA VAL A 11 -2.22 -7.48 -16.18
C VAL A 11 -3.75 -7.66 -16.13
N PRO A 12 -4.50 -7.54 -17.23
CA PRO A 12 -5.96 -7.71 -17.19
C PRO A 12 -6.40 -9.10 -16.71
N ALA A 13 -5.66 -10.15 -17.05
CA ALA A 13 -5.97 -11.52 -16.65
C ALA A 13 -5.66 -11.78 -15.17
N VAL A 14 -4.68 -11.07 -14.58
CA VAL A 14 -4.45 -11.08 -13.13
C VAL A 14 -5.69 -10.58 -12.39
N TYR A 15 -6.26 -9.46 -12.82
CA TYR A 15 -7.49 -8.90 -12.22
C TYR A 15 -8.72 -9.79 -12.47
N ALA A 16 -8.76 -10.50 -13.59
CA ALA A 16 -9.81 -11.47 -13.87
C ALA A 16 -9.66 -12.79 -13.07
N GLY A 17 -8.54 -13.00 -12.37
CA GLY A 17 -8.29 -14.20 -11.58
C GLY A 17 -7.89 -15.41 -12.43
N THR A 18 -7.34 -15.21 -13.63
CA THR A 18 -6.86 -16.28 -14.50
C THR A 18 -5.59 -16.91 -13.90
N PRO A 19 -5.47 -18.26 -13.85
CA PRO A 19 -4.28 -18.92 -13.34
C PRO A 19 -3.01 -18.50 -14.08
N ALA A 20 -1.88 -18.44 -13.35
CA ALA A 20 -0.62 -17.90 -13.84
C ALA A 20 -0.14 -18.52 -15.14
N GLN A 21 -0.23 -19.85 -15.25
CA GLN A 21 0.19 -20.57 -16.47
C GLN A 21 -0.69 -20.20 -17.66
N ALA A 22 -2.02 -20.24 -17.50
CA ALA A 22 -2.96 -19.95 -18.60
C ALA A 22 -2.86 -18.49 -19.08
N ARG A 23 -2.65 -17.52 -18.18
CA ARG A 23 -2.46 -16.12 -18.56
C ARG A 23 -1.14 -15.92 -19.33
N ARG A 24 -0.07 -16.59 -18.89
CA ARG A 24 1.23 -16.52 -19.56
C ARG A 24 1.17 -17.09 -20.97
N GLU A 25 0.64 -18.29 -21.13
CA GLU A 25 0.48 -18.94 -22.43
C GLU A 25 -0.34 -18.07 -23.39
N ARG A 26 -1.44 -17.48 -22.91
CA ARG A 26 -2.26 -16.59 -23.71
C ARG A 26 -1.57 -15.27 -24.07
N ALA A 27 -0.83 -14.67 -23.14
CA ALA A 27 -0.07 -13.46 -23.39
C ALA A 27 1.02 -13.68 -24.45
N GLU A 28 1.73 -14.79 -24.35
CA GLU A 28 2.76 -15.19 -25.33
C GLU A 28 2.14 -15.44 -26.71
N ALA A 29 0.99 -16.12 -26.78
CA ALA A 29 0.27 -16.33 -28.03
C ALA A 29 -0.19 -15.01 -28.67
N LEU A 30 -0.71 -14.07 -27.88
CA LEU A 30 -1.15 -12.75 -28.37
C LEU A 30 0.04 -11.92 -28.88
N LEU A 31 1.14 -11.91 -28.14
CA LEU A 31 2.35 -11.19 -28.56
C LEU A 31 2.96 -11.80 -29.82
N ALA A 32 3.02 -13.13 -29.93
CA ALA A 32 3.49 -13.82 -31.13
C ALA A 32 2.63 -13.46 -32.33
N ARG A 33 1.30 -13.51 -32.19
CA ARG A 33 0.33 -13.12 -33.23
C ARG A 33 0.56 -11.69 -33.74
N LEU A 34 0.93 -10.76 -32.84
CA LEU A 34 1.19 -9.36 -33.16
C LEU A 34 2.66 -9.09 -33.57
N GLY A 35 3.44 -10.14 -33.91
CA GLY A 35 4.82 -10.02 -34.38
C GLY A 35 5.82 -9.59 -33.32
N LEU A 36 5.52 -9.84 -32.03
CA LEU A 36 6.37 -9.47 -30.91
C LEU A 36 7.00 -10.66 -30.18
N HIS A 37 7.09 -11.82 -30.81
CA HIS A 37 7.61 -13.04 -30.20
C HIS A 37 8.99 -12.84 -29.57
N GLU A 38 9.93 -12.24 -30.30
CA GLU A 38 11.29 -11.99 -29.83
C GLU A 38 11.41 -10.80 -28.85
N ARG A 39 10.32 -10.07 -28.65
CA ARG A 39 10.28 -8.85 -27.83
C ARG A 39 9.50 -9.01 -26.52
N MET A 40 9.06 -10.23 -26.18
CA MET A 40 8.24 -10.51 -25.00
C MET A 40 8.87 -10.08 -23.66
N GLY A 41 10.19 -10.20 -23.54
CA GLY A 41 10.96 -9.79 -22.36
C GLY A 41 11.44 -8.34 -22.36
N HIS A 42 11.15 -7.56 -23.41
CA HIS A 42 11.58 -6.17 -23.50
C HIS A 42 10.69 -5.25 -22.67
N LYS A 43 11.31 -4.27 -22.02
CA LYS A 43 10.59 -3.20 -21.30
C LYS A 43 10.11 -2.15 -22.29
N PRO A 44 9.08 -1.33 -21.92
CA PRO A 44 8.55 -0.31 -22.80
C PRO A 44 9.61 0.62 -23.43
N GLY A 45 10.59 1.06 -22.66
CA GLY A 45 11.68 1.91 -23.16
C GLY A 45 12.63 1.24 -24.17
N GLN A 46 12.51 -0.07 -24.40
CA GLN A 46 13.29 -0.86 -25.36
C GLN A 46 12.50 -1.20 -26.62
N LEU A 47 11.25 -0.74 -26.69
CA LEU A 47 10.33 -0.98 -27.78
C LEU A 47 10.08 0.31 -28.56
N SER A 48 9.95 0.19 -29.89
CA SER A 48 9.48 1.34 -30.72
C SER A 48 8.06 1.69 -30.39
N GLY A 49 7.59 2.89 -30.78
CA GLY A 49 6.21 3.35 -30.58
C GLY A 49 5.19 2.34 -31.15
N GLY A 50 5.38 1.87 -32.37
CA GLY A 50 4.52 0.86 -32.97
C GLY A 50 4.53 -0.48 -32.23
N GLN A 51 5.69 -0.91 -31.69
CA GLN A 51 5.78 -2.10 -30.85
C GLN A 51 5.04 -1.92 -29.51
N GLN A 52 5.16 -0.76 -28.88
CA GLN A 52 4.40 -0.44 -27.65
C GLN A 52 2.89 -0.44 -27.91
N GLN A 53 2.44 0.09 -29.05
CA GLN A 53 1.03 0.07 -29.44
C GLN A 53 0.52 -1.36 -29.64
N ARG A 54 1.31 -2.22 -30.28
CA ARG A 54 0.97 -3.65 -30.43
C ARG A 54 0.90 -4.39 -29.08
N VAL A 55 1.75 -4.06 -28.13
CA VAL A 55 1.63 -4.56 -26.73
C VAL A 55 0.33 -4.07 -26.09
N SER A 56 -0.08 -2.83 -26.33
CA SER A 56 -1.35 -2.28 -25.83
C SER A 56 -2.56 -2.99 -26.44
N ILE A 57 -2.52 -3.32 -27.72
CA ILE A 57 -3.55 -4.13 -28.40
C ILE A 57 -3.61 -5.54 -27.81
N ALA A 58 -2.44 -6.21 -27.64
CA ALA A 58 -2.38 -7.53 -27.00
C ALA A 58 -3.02 -7.51 -25.60
N ARG A 59 -2.72 -6.46 -24.82
CA ARG A 59 -3.29 -6.26 -23.50
C ARG A 59 -4.81 -6.12 -23.53
N ALA A 60 -5.36 -5.35 -24.48
CA ALA A 60 -6.80 -5.19 -24.66
C ALA A 60 -7.49 -6.53 -25.00
N LEU A 61 -6.84 -7.39 -25.77
CA LEU A 61 -7.36 -8.69 -26.20
C LEU A 61 -7.23 -9.81 -25.16
N MET A 62 -6.52 -9.56 -24.07
CA MET A 62 -6.15 -10.59 -23.09
C MET A 62 -7.38 -11.30 -22.50
N ASN A 63 -8.43 -10.56 -22.20
CA ASN A 63 -9.67 -11.11 -21.62
C ASN A 63 -10.78 -11.34 -22.68
N GLY A 64 -10.47 -11.23 -23.98
CA GLY A 64 -11.44 -11.51 -25.05
C GLY A 64 -12.51 -10.44 -25.17
N GLY A 65 -12.14 -9.15 -25.24
CA GLY A 65 -13.08 -8.05 -25.39
C GLY A 65 -13.83 -8.11 -26.73
N GLU A 66 -15.16 -8.03 -26.71
CA GLU A 66 -16.00 -7.94 -27.93
C GLU A 66 -15.93 -6.53 -28.55
N VAL A 67 -15.62 -5.53 -27.72
CA VAL A 67 -15.49 -4.11 -28.11
C VAL A 67 -14.08 -3.64 -27.75
N ILE A 68 -13.40 -3.03 -28.69
CA ILE A 68 -12.07 -2.44 -28.54
C ILE A 68 -12.20 -0.93 -28.71
N LEU A 69 -11.76 -0.19 -27.70
CA LEU A 69 -11.67 1.26 -27.72
C LEU A 69 -10.23 1.66 -28.03
N ALA A 70 -10.01 2.39 -29.09
CA ALA A 70 -8.72 2.90 -29.52
C ALA A 70 -8.73 4.43 -29.53
N ASP A 71 -8.02 5.04 -28.60
CA ASP A 71 -7.86 6.49 -28.47
C ASP A 71 -6.55 6.89 -29.10
N GLU A 72 -6.60 7.69 -30.18
CA GLU A 72 -5.45 8.12 -30.98
C GLU A 72 -4.44 7.00 -31.30
N PRO A 73 -4.89 5.88 -31.93
CA PRO A 73 -4.07 4.68 -32.03
C PRO A 73 -2.77 4.87 -32.86
N THR A 74 -2.71 5.91 -33.68
CA THR A 74 -1.58 6.22 -34.57
C THR A 74 -0.90 7.55 -34.26
N GLY A 75 -1.43 8.35 -33.30
CA GLY A 75 -1.02 9.74 -33.08
C GLY A 75 0.46 9.95 -32.68
N ALA A 76 1.11 8.95 -32.13
CA ALA A 76 2.54 9.00 -31.74
C ALA A 76 3.44 8.12 -32.63
N LEU A 77 2.97 7.69 -33.81
CA LEU A 77 3.66 6.74 -34.68
C LEU A 77 4.10 7.41 -35.97
N ASP A 78 5.18 6.87 -36.55
CA ASP A 78 5.50 7.13 -37.95
C ASP A 78 4.48 6.49 -38.89
N THR A 79 4.41 6.95 -40.12
CA THR A 79 3.39 6.54 -41.10
C THR A 79 3.37 5.01 -41.31
N ALA A 80 4.52 4.36 -41.41
CA ALA A 80 4.59 2.93 -41.64
C ALA A 80 4.08 2.12 -40.43
N SER A 81 4.46 2.53 -39.21
CA SER A 81 3.97 1.93 -37.97
C SER A 81 2.47 2.18 -37.78
N GLY A 82 1.97 3.35 -38.17
CA GLY A 82 0.55 3.70 -38.15
C GLY A 82 -0.29 2.81 -39.04
N GLU A 83 0.13 2.61 -40.29
CA GLU A 83 -0.53 1.71 -41.26
C GLU A 83 -0.57 0.26 -40.74
N GLU A 84 0.52 -0.21 -40.12
CA GLU A 84 0.56 -1.56 -39.54
C GLU A 84 -0.42 -1.73 -38.39
N VAL A 85 -0.56 -0.73 -37.52
CA VAL A 85 -1.57 -0.73 -36.45
C VAL A 85 -2.98 -0.71 -37.00
N MET A 86 -3.27 0.11 -38.03
CA MET A 86 -4.59 0.16 -38.68
C MET A 86 -4.91 -1.17 -39.35
N LYS A 87 -3.95 -1.84 -39.96
CA LYS A 87 -4.12 -3.18 -40.54
C LYS A 87 -4.51 -4.20 -39.46
N ILE A 88 -3.82 -4.21 -38.30
CA ILE A 88 -4.15 -5.09 -37.17
C ILE A 88 -5.57 -4.84 -36.68
N LEU A 89 -5.99 -3.57 -36.53
CA LEU A 89 -7.36 -3.23 -36.12
C LEU A 89 -8.39 -3.71 -37.16
N GLY A 90 -8.09 -3.59 -38.44
CA GLY A 90 -8.92 -4.11 -39.54
C GLY A 90 -9.06 -5.64 -39.48
N GLU A 91 -7.99 -6.37 -39.23
CA GLU A 91 -8.00 -7.84 -39.05
C GLU A 91 -8.86 -8.25 -37.85
N LEU A 92 -8.73 -7.55 -36.70
CA LEU A 92 -9.58 -7.78 -35.53
C LEU A 92 -11.05 -7.50 -35.80
N HIS A 93 -11.35 -6.46 -36.61
CA HIS A 93 -12.72 -6.17 -37.04
C HIS A 93 -13.25 -7.31 -37.91
N ALA A 94 -12.46 -7.81 -38.85
CA ALA A 94 -12.83 -8.95 -39.70
C ALA A 94 -13.07 -10.24 -38.89
N GLU A 95 -12.45 -10.39 -37.73
CA GLU A 95 -12.73 -11.49 -36.80
C GLU A 95 -13.98 -11.30 -35.94
N GLY A 96 -14.68 -10.18 -36.09
CA GLY A 96 -15.94 -9.90 -35.41
C GLY A 96 -15.86 -9.01 -34.19
N HIS A 97 -14.71 -8.38 -33.94
CA HIS A 97 -14.60 -7.37 -32.87
C HIS A 97 -15.25 -6.05 -33.33
N THR A 98 -15.94 -5.38 -32.43
CA THR A 98 -16.39 -3.99 -32.67
C THR A 98 -15.23 -3.06 -32.30
N ILE A 99 -14.76 -2.26 -33.26
CA ILE A 99 -13.70 -1.30 -33.07
C ILE A 99 -14.26 0.10 -33.02
N ILE A 100 -14.00 0.84 -31.95
CA ILE A 100 -14.32 2.26 -31.81
C ILE A 100 -13.02 3.03 -31.74
N ILE A 101 -12.78 3.87 -32.75
CA ILE A 101 -11.58 4.70 -32.84
C ILE A 101 -11.96 6.15 -32.52
N VAL A 102 -11.26 6.77 -31.59
CA VAL A 102 -11.31 8.21 -31.35
C VAL A 102 -10.06 8.81 -31.97
N THR A 103 -10.22 9.74 -32.90
CA THR A 103 -9.10 10.39 -33.55
C THR A 103 -9.49 11.77 -34.10
N HIS A 104 -8.52 12.65 -34.22
CA HIS A 104 -8.65 13.91 -34.96
C HIS A 104 -8.07 13.81 -36.38
N ASP A 105 -7.50 12.67 -36.76
CA ASP A 105 -6.95 12.44 -38.07
C ASP A 105 -8.01 11.85 -39.00
N MET A 106 -8.36 12.61 -40.05
CA MET A 106 -9.34 12.19 -41.07
C MET A 106 -8.86 10.98 -41.89
N GLN A 107 -7.56 10.80 -42.06
CA GLN A 107 -7.04 9.64 -42.79
C GLN A 107 -7.32 8.36 -42.03
N VAL A 108 -7.16 8.38 -40.70
CA VAL A 108 -7.49 7.25 -39.81
C VAL A 108 -9.00 7.00 -39.82
N ALA A 109 -9.82 8.08 -39.74
CA ALA A 109 -11.26 7.97 -39.73
C ALA A 109 -11.82 7.35 -41.05
N GLU A 110 -11.19 7.61 -42.18
CA GLU A 110 -11.61 7.08 -43.48
C GLU A 110 -11.43 5.55 -43.60
N HIS A 111 -10.66 4.90 -42.73
CA HIS A 111 -10.59 3.44 -42.64
C HIS A 111 -11.80 2.81 -41.93
N CYS A 112 -12.66 3.63 -41.28
CA CYS A 112 -13.82 3.16 -40.54
C CYS A 112 -15.08 3.11 -41.43
N GLN A 113 -15.99 2.15 -41.13
CA GLN A 113 -17.27 2.01 -41.84
C GLN A 113 -18.28 3.10 -41.50
N ARG A 114 -18.16 3.73 -40.32
CA ARG A 114 -19.01 4.81 -39.84
C ARG A 114 -18.17 5.88 -39.17
N ILE A 115 -18.41 7.12 -39.51
CA ILE A 115 -17.69 8.27 -38.97
C ILE A 115 -18.73 9.18 -38.31
N ILE A 116 -18.51 9.45 -37.03
CA ILE A 116 -19.31 10.37 -36.21
C ILE A 116 -18.42 11.55 -35.85
N GLU A 117 -18.77 12.73 -36.36
CA GLU A 117 -18.03 13.96 -36.04
C GLU A 117 -18.67 14.67 -34.84
N ILE A 118 -17.84 14.97 -33.85
CA ILE A 118 -18.28 15.65 -32.62
C ILE A 118 -17.48 16.95 -32.47
N ARG A 119 -18.23 18.05 -32.24
CA ARG A 119 -17.65 19.36 -31.94
C ARG A 119 -18.37 19.96 -30.73
N ASP A 120 -17.59 20.43 -29.73
CA ASP A 120 -18.13 21.05 -28.51
C ASP A 120 -19.19 20.16 -27.80
N GLY A 121 -19.00 18.84 -27.82
CA GLY A 121 -19.92 17.87 -27.21
C GLY A 121 -21.21 17.60 -28.04
N VAL A 122 -21.34 18.19 -29.23
CA VAL A 122 -22.50 18.00 -30.12
C VAL A 122 -22.09 17.18 -31.34
N ILE A 123 -22.91 16.22 -31.73
CA ILE A 123 -22.76 15.48 -33.01
C ILE A 123 -23.15 16.41 -34.15
N ILE A 124 -22.18 16.73 -35.01
CA ILE A 124 -22.39 17.60 -36.17
C ILE A 124 -22.56 16.82 -37.49
N ALA A 125 -22.00 15.59 -37.54
CA ALA A 125 -22.21 14.71 -38.69
C ALA A 125 -22.18 13.24 -38.27
N ASP A 126 -22.94 12.39 -38.93
CA ASP A 126 -22.97 10.94 -38.80
C ASP A 126 -23.11 10.34 -40.20
N ARG A 127 -22.03 9.77 -40.73
CA ARG A 127 -21.99 9.26 -42.12
C ARG A 127 -21.43 7.85 -42.16
N ARG A 128 -21.95 7.02 -43.06
CA ARG A 128 -21.39 5.73 -43.41
C ARG A 128 -20.40 5.89 -44.56
N ASN A 129 -19.27 5.18 -44.43
CA ASN A 129 -18.26 5.13 -45.46
C ASN A 129 -18.52 3.91 -46.36
N GLU A 130 -19.11 4.17 -47.52
CA GLU A 130 -19.47 3.11 -48.49
C GLU A 130 -18.24 2.44 -49.15
N LYS A 131 -17.05 3.03 -49.01
CA LYS A 131 -15.78 2.49 -49.55
C LYS A 131 -15.25 1.31 -48.73
N VAL A 132 -15.69 1.17 -47.48
CA VAL A 132 -15.25 0.09 -46.60
C VAL A 132 -16.32 -1.01 -46.59
N ALA A 133 -15.95 -2.18 -47.13
CA ALA A 133 -16.87 -3.31 -47.21
C ALA A 133 -17.43 -3.73 -45.84
N ALA A 134 -18.75 -4.02 -45.82
CA ALA A 134 -19.38 -4.56 -44.63
C ALA A 134 -18.84 -5.97 -44.36
N VAL A 135 -18.25 -6.17 -43.18
CA VAL A 135 -17.79 -7.49 -42.72
C VAL A 135 -18.98 -8.29 -42.24
N ALA A 136 -19.14 -9.49 -42.78
CA ALA A 136 -20.21 -10.42 -42.42
C ALA A 136 -20.01 -10.97 -41.01
N SER A 137 -21.07 -10.92 -40.23
CA SER A 137 -21.35 -11.59 -38.92
C SER A 137 -20.21 -11.93 -37.95
N PRO A 138 -20.35 -11.57 -36.69
CA PRO A 138 -19.31 -11.73 -35.70
C PRO A 138 -18.98 -13.21 -35.42
N VAL A 139 -17.72 -13.57 -35.60
CA VAL A 139 -17.16 -14.81 -35.03
C VAL A 139 -17.05 -14.61 -33.52
N ARG A 140 -17.81 -15.41 -32.77
CA ARG A 140 -17.82 -15.36 -31.32
C ARG A 140 -16.43 -15.63 -30.75
N ALA A 141 -15.76 -14.64 -30.20
CA ALA A 141 -14.48 -14.82 -29.53
C ALA A 141 -14.58 -15.89 -28.43
N PRO A 142 -13.58 -16.75 -28.25
CA PRO A 142 -13.63 -17.81 -27.23
C PRO A 142 -13.71 -17.14 -25.84
N LYS A 143 -14.79 -17.41 -25.10
CA LYS A 143 -14.93 -16.99 -23.70
C LYS A 143 -13.79 -17.61 -22.89
N VAL A 144 -12.88 -16.80 -22.40
CA VAL A 144 -11.90 -17.23 -21.41
C VAL A 144 -12.66 -17.68 -20.17
N ARG A 145 -12.74 -19.00 -19.95
CA ARG A 145 -13.29 -19.55 -18.73
C ARG A 145 -12.41 -19.14 -17.57
N SER A 146 -12.88 -18.23 -16.72
CA SER A 146 -12.29 -17.96 -15.43
C SER A 146 -12.48 -19.20 -14.52
N GLY A 147 -11.54 -20.14 -14.61
CA GLY A 147 -11.60 -21.44 -13.94
C GLY A 147 -10.89 -21.49 -12.59
N GLY A 148 -10.73 -20.39 -11.89
CA GLY A 148 -10.12 -20.35 -10.56
C GLY A 148 -11.17 -20.18 -9.47
N THR A 149 -11.00 -20.86 -8.32
CA THR A 149 -11.82 -20.60 -7.12
C THR A 149 -11.57 -19.15 -6.67
N ARG A 150 -12.60 -18.49 -6.10
CA ARG A 150 -12.50 -17.10 -5.59
C ARG A 150 -11.28 -16.90 -4.67
N PHE A 151 -10.89 -17.91 -3.94
CA PHE A 151 -9.74 -17.89 -3.05
C PHE A 151 -8.39 -17.89 -3.79
N GLN A 152 -8.25 -18.65 -4.87
CA GLN A 152 -7.05 -18.65 -5.71
C GLN A 152 -6.88 -17.30 -6.40
N ALA A 153 -7.96 -16.73 -6.94
CA ALA A 153 -7.97 -15.40 -7.53
C ALA A 153 -7.58 -14.29 -6.54
N ALA A 154 -8.04 -14.38 -5.28
CA ALA A 154 -7.67 -13.43 -4.24
C ALA A 154 -6.19 -13.56 -3.85
N ARG A 155 -5.68 -14.79 -3.73
CA ARG A 155 -4.26 -15.04 -3.44
C ARG A 155 -3.35 -14.54 -4.56
N ASP A 156 -3.72 -14.80 -5.81
CA ASP A 156 -2.91 -14.39 -6.97
C ASP A 156 -2.90 -12.86 -7.11
N ARG A 157 -4.03 -12.17 -6.82
CA ARG A 157 -4.09 -10.71 -6.75
C ARG A 157 -3.20 -10.16 -5.65
N PHE A 158 -3.22 -10.77 -4.47
CA PHE A 158 -2.40 -10.34 -3.34
C PHE A 158 -0.91 -10.53 -3.62
N THR A 159 -0.51 -11.69 -4.15
CA THR A 159 0.90 -11.96 -4.48
C THR A 159 1.42 -11.03 -5.57
N GLU A 160 0.60 -10.72 -6.57
CA GLU A 160 0.99 -9.79 -7.64
C GLU A 160 1.05 -8.35 -7.13
N ALA A 161 0.07 -7.90 -6.32
CA ALA A 161 0.10 -6.60 -5.69
C ALA A 161 1.33 -6.44 -4.77
N PHE A 162 1.67 -7.48 -4.01
CA PHE A 162 2.86 -7.51 -3.17
C PHE A 162 4.15 -7.44 -3.99
N ARG A 163 4.23 -8.21 -5.07
CA ARG A 163 5.37 -8.17 -6.00
C ARG A 163 5.54 -6.81 -6.66
N MET A 164 4.44 -6.20 -7.11
CA MET A 164 4.44 -4.85 -7.67
C MET A 164 4.87 -3.80 -6.64
N ALA A 165 4.41 -3.92 -5.38
CA ALA A 165 4.84 -3.06 -4.29
C ALA A 165 6.35 -3.18 -4.02
N LEU A 166 6.90 -4.40 -3.98
CA LEU A 166 8.33 -4.63 -3.81
C LEU A 166 9.16 -4.05 -4.97
N LEU A 167 8.69 -4.20 -6.21
CA LEU A 167 9.36 -3.61 -7.37
C LEU A 167 9.33 -2.09 -7.34
N ALA A 168 8.20 -1.48 -6.95
CA ALA A 168 8.07 -0.04 -6.78
C ALA A 168 8.98 0.50 -5.66
N MET A 169 9.08 -0.24 -4.53
CA MET A 169 10.01 0.08 -3.44
C MET A 169 11.48 0.03 -3.90
N ASN A 170 11.82 -0.94 -4.74
CA ASN A 170 13.17 -1.11 -5.26
C ASN A 170 13.53 -0.04 -6.31
N ALA A 171 12.55 0.49 -7.04
CA ALA A 171 12.73 1.58 -8.00
C ALA A 171 13.06 2.92 -7.31
N HIS A 172 12.56 3.13 -6.08
CA HIS A 172 12.75 4.37 -5.32
C HIS A 172 13.39 4.12 -3.94
N ARG A 173 14.52 3.37 -3.92
CA ARG A 173 15.19 2.89 -2.70
C ARG A 173 15.43 3.96 -1.65
N LEU A 174 15.88 5.15 -2.07
CA LEU A 174 16.24 6.24 -1.16
C LEU A 174 15.01 6.82 -0.46
N ARG A 175 13.89 7.00 -1.19
CA ARG A 175 12.63 7.49 -0.62
C ARG A 175 12.04 6.47 0.36
N THR A 176 12.02 5.20 -0.03
CA THR A 176 11.51 4.11 0.81
C THR A 176 12.32 3.98 2.08
N PHE A 177 13.67 4.04 1.99
CA PHE A 177 14.55 4.00 3.15
C PHE A 177 14.31 5.17 4.10
N LEU A 178 14.23 6.41 3.58
CA LEU A 178 13.99 7.59 4.41
C LEU A 178 12.62 7.58 5.09
N THR A 179 11.57 7.13 4.40
CA THR A 179 10.23 7.02 5.03
C THR A 179 10.19 5.94 6.10
N MET A 180 10.78 4.76 5.86
CA MET A 180 10.91 3.70 6.86
C MET A 180 11.73 4.17 8.07
N LEU A 181 12.86 4.84 7.83
CA LEU A 181 13.70 5.37 8.90
C LEU A 181 12.94 6.38 9.77
N GLY A 182 12.16 7.28 9.16
CA GLY A 182 11.31 8.23 9.87
C GLY A 182 10.28 7.54 10.78
N ILE A 183 9.61 6.50 10.28
CA ILE A 183 8.63 5.73 11.06
C ILE A 183 9.33 4.98 12.22
N ILE A 184 10.47 4.34 11.96
CA ILE A 184 11.23 3.61 12.98
C ILE A 184 11.67 4.55 14.11
N ILE A 185 12.24 5.71 13.77
CA ILE A 185 12.68 6.71 14.75
C ILE A 185 11.47 7.22 15.54
N GLY A 186 10.35 7.53 14.87
CA GLY A 186 9.14 7.99 15.53
C GLY A 186 8.59 7.00 16.56
N ILE A 187 8.46 5.72 16.17
CA ILE A 187 7.97 4.67 17.07
C ILE A 187 8.98 4.43 18.21
N ALA A 188 10.28 4.32 17.89
CA ALA A 188 11.32 4.10 18.88
C ALA A 188 11.35 5.23 19.94
N SER A 189 11.19 6.49 19.54
CA SER A 189 11.15 7.62 20.44
C SER A 189 9.96 7.53 21.42
N VAL A 190 8.77 7.23 20.94
CA VAL A 190 7.58 7.10 21.78
C VAL A 190 7.74 5.94 22.77
N VAL A 191 8.17 4.77 22.29
CA VAL A 191 8.37 3.59 23.13
C VAL A 191 9.43 3.86 24.22
N THR A 192 10.52 4.53 23.87
CA THR A 192 11.58 4.88 24.80
C THR A 192 11.09 5.82 25.91
N VAL A 193 10.34 6.86 25.55
CA VAL A 193 9.78 7.81 26.51
C VAL A 193 8.80 7.12 27.47
N VAL A 194 7.91 6.27 26.95
CA VAL A 194 6.94 5.52 27.78
C VAL A 194 7.67 4.52 28.69
N ALA A 195 8.64 3.79 28.17
CA ALA A 195 9.42 2.82 28.97
C ALA A 195 10.21 3.52 30.10
N MET A 196 10.83 4.67 29.79
CA MET A 196 11.56 5.46 30.77
C MET A 196 10.65 6.04 31.86
N GLY A 197 9.44 6.52 31.46
CA GLY A 197 8.41 7.01 32.39
C GLY A 197 7.96 5.90 33.35
N ASN A 198 7.63 4.73 32.83
CA ASN A 198 7.20 3.59 33.65
C ASN A 198 8.33 3.08 34.56
N GLY A 199 9.55 3.02 34.06
CA GLY A 199 10.72 2.63 34.85
C GLY A 199 11.00 3.59 36.02
N SER A 200 10.95 4.90 35.75
CA SER A 200 11.11 5.93 36.76
C SER A 200 10.01 5.87 37.81
N GLN A 201 8.76 5.69 37.43
CA GLN A 201 7.63 5.54 38.35
C GLN A 201 7.83 4.31 39.27
N GLN A 202 8.24 3.19 38.70
CA GLN A 202 8.44 1.96 39.46
C GLN A 202 9.59 2.10 40.46
N GLN A 203 10.67 2.78 40.07
CA GLN A 203 11.80 3.07 40.96
C GLN A 203 11.43 4.01 42.10
N ILE A 204 10.63 5.04 41.84
CA ILE A 204 10.09 5.94 42.87
C ILE A 204 9.22 5.18 43.87
N LEU A 205 8.31 4.32 43.38
CA LEU A 205 7.44 3.50 44.23
C LEU A 205 8.27 2.54 45.09
N GLN A 206 9.32 1.92 44.57
CA GLN A 206 10.22 1.07 45.35
C GLN A 206 10.96 1.87 46.41
N ASN A 207 11.48 3.05 46.10
CA ASN A 207 12.17 3.91 47.06
C ASN A 207 11.23 4.38 48.17
N ILE A 208 9.98 4.74 47.82
CA ILE A 208 8.99 5.13 48.84
C ILE A 208 8.60 3.94 49.72
N SER A 209 8.44 2.75 49.14
CA SER A 209 8.17 1.51 49.90
C SER A 209 9.32 1.14 50.83
N ALA A 210 10.58 1.38 50.41
CA ALA A 210 11.75 1.14 51.22
C ALA A 210 11.90 2.13 52.41
N LEU A 211 11.33 3.33 52.28
CA LEU A 211 11.27 4.33 53.36
C LEU A 211 10.20 4.03 54.41
N GLY A 212 9.41 2.96 54.22
CA GLY A 212 8.43 2.53 55.21
C GLY A 212 7.16 3.41 55.21
N THR A 213 6.34 3.28 54.15
CA THR A 213 5.07 4.04 54.05
C THR A 213 4.08 3.75 55.16
N ASN A 214 4.28 2.74 55.97
CA ASN A 214 3.45 2.32 57.08
C ASN A 214 4.00 2.72 58.45
N THR A 215 5.01 3.63 58.51
CA THR A 215 5.56 4.13 59.77
C THR A 215 4.93 5.46 60.12
N ILE A 216 4.61 5.59 61.41
CA ILE A 216 4.14 6.83 62.02
C ILE A 216 5.15 7.27 63.05
N ASP A 217 5.74 8.43 62.84
CA ASP A 217 6.65 9.03 63.80
C ASP A 217 5.84 9.92 64.76
N VAL A 218 6.01 9.63 66.04
CA VAL A 218 5.36 10.39 67.10
C VAL A 218 6.38 11.28 67.80
N TYR A 219 6.17 12.60 67.72
CA TYR A 219 7.05 13.61 68.33
C TYR A 219 6.38 14.26 69.50
N PRO A 220 7.15 14.64 70.57
CA PRO A 220 6.60 15.41 71.66
C PRO A 220 6.29 16.84 71.22
N GLY A 221 5.13 17.38 71.60
CA GLY A 221 4.75 18.78 71.26
C GLY A 221 3.25 18.95 71.06
N ARG A 222 2.80 20.20 70.83
CA ARG A 222 1.38 20.52 70.62
C ARG A 222 0.94 20.63 69.15
N GLY A 223 1.87 20.49 68.21
CA GLY A 223 1.56 20.56 66.79
C GLY A 223 2.80 20.63 65.91
N PHE A 224 2.61 20.46 64.57
CA PHE A 224 3.65 20.51 63.58
C PHE A 224 4.28 21.91 63.50
N GLY A 225 5.60 21.99 63.79
CA GLY A 225 6.34 23.27 63.72
C GLY A 225 6.49 24.00 65.11
N ASP A 226 6.08 23.40 66.20
CA ASP A 226 6.33 23.95 67.53
C ASP A 226 7.83 23.90 67.90
N MET A 227 8.50 25.05 67.84
CA MET A 227 9.93 25.18 68.19
C MET A 227 10.27 24.85 69.65
N ARG A 228 9.29 24.70 70.48
CA ARG A 228 9.48 24.31 71.89
C ARG A 228 9.45 22.80 72.10
N SER A 229 9.11 22.02 71.11
CA SER A 229 9.01 20.55 71.17
C SER A 229 10.33 19.87 71.65
N GLY A 230 11.48 20.43 71.38
CA GLY A 230 12.76 19.91 71.84
C GLY A 230 13.05 20.03 73.33
N ARG A 231 12.21 20.80 74.12
CA ARG A 231 12.30 20.93 75.59
C ARG A 231 11.26 20.15 76.37
N VAL A 232 10.31 19.56 75.65
CA VAL A 232 9.19 18.85 76.30
C VAL A 232 9.46 17.35 76.24
N GLN A 233 9.89 16.81 77.35
CA GLN A 233 10.12 15.35 77.51
C GLN A 233 8.85 14.68 78.05
N THR A 234 7.81 14.62 77.23
CA THR A 234 6.55 13.96 77.62
C THR A 234 6.47 12.51 77.22
N LEU A 235 7.22 12.09 76.19
CA LEU A 235 7.25 10.71 75.74
C LEU A 235 8.24 9.89 76.55
N LYS A 236 7.77 8.75 77.09
CA LYS A 236 8.58 7.79 77.90
C LYS A 236 8.70 6.48 77.15
N ALA A 237 9.74 5.68 77.46
CA ALA A 237 9.92 4.34 76.87
C ALA A 237 8.73 3.40 77.14
N SER A 238 8.00 3.62 78.25
CA SER A 238 6.74 2.92 78.59
C SER A 238 5.63 3.17 77.57
N ASP A 239 5.63 4.32 76.89
CA ASP A 239 4.60 4.67 75.91
C ASP A 239 4.81 3.87 74.65
N ALA A 240 6.05 3.60 74.21
CA ALA A 240 6.37 2.69 73.13
C ALA A 240 5.92 1.25 73.40
N THR A 241 6.09 0.80 74.65
CA THR A 241 5.60 -0.52 75.12
C THR A 241 4.07 -0.60 75.09
N ALA A 242 3.38 0.45 75.51
CA ALA A 242 1.94 0.51 75.48
C ALA A 242 1.40 0.53 74.03
N LEU A 243 2.07 1.22 73.10
CA LEU A 243 1.74 1.25 71.69
C LEU A 243 1.96 -0.13 71.01
N SER A 244 3.05 -0.82 71.34
CA SER A 244 3.36 -2.16 70.76
C SER A 244 2.32 -3.25 71.15
N GLN A 245 1.52 -3.00 72.22
CA GLN A 245 0.45 -3.91 72.68
C GLN A 245 -0.88 -3.69 71.93
N GLN A 246 -0.97 -2.69 71.05
CA GLN A 246 -2.19 -2.43 70.30
C GLN A 246 -2.27 -3.34 69.06
N SER A 247 -3.43 -3.86 68.77
CA SER A 247 -3.66 -4.83 67.68
C SER A 247 -3.44 -4.26 66.29
N TYR A 248 -3.29 -2.97 66.12
CA TYR A 248 -3.04 -2.27 64.85
C TYR A 248 -1.62 -1.76 64.70
N VAL A 249 -0.73 -2.06 65.66
CA VAL A 249 0.68 -1.69 65.66
C VAL A 249 1.51 -2.95 65.53
N ASP A 250 2.28 -3.08 64.48
CA ASP A 250 3.13 -4.24 64.19
C ASP A 250 4.38 -4.20 65.03
N SER A 251 4.99 -3.02 65.15
CA SER A 251 6.15 -2.78 66.03
C SER A 251 6.27 -1.31 66.42
N ALA A 252 6.74 -1.03 67.61
CA ALA A 252 7.07 0.31 68.08
C ALA A 252 8.50 0.37 68.63
N THR A 253 9.31 1.29 68.11
CA THR A 253 10.71 1.45 68.50
C THR A 253 10.92 2.87 69.05
N PRO A 254 11.34 3.04 70.29
CA PRO A 254 11.70 4.35 70.81
C PRO A 254 13.06 4.79 70.23
N SER A 255 13.10 6.00 69.70
CA SER A 255 14.34 6.63 69.24
C SER A 255 14.68 7.83 70.13
N VAL A 256 15.98 7.97 70.44
CA VAL A 256 16.51 9.13 71.17
C VAL A 256 17.51 9.82 70.29
N SER A 257 17.32 11.09 70.01
CA SER A 257 18.29 11.94 69.32
C SER A 257 18.95 12.90 70.33
N SER A 258 20.28 12.88 70.40
CA SER A 258 21.05 13.88 71.14
C SER A 258 21.95 14.64 70.15
N SER A 259 21.93 15.97 70.24
CA SER A 259 22.90 16.79 69.50
C SER A 259 24.09 17.09 70.38
N VAL A 260 25.28 16.64 69.99
CA VAL A 260 26.53 16.96 70.60
C VAL A 260 27.25 18.00 69.77
N THR A 261 27.54 19.15 70.37
CA THR A 261 28.37 20.17 69.70
C THR A 261 29.80 19.89 70.11
N ALA A 262 30.64 19.40 69.21
CA ALA A 262 32.10 19.32 69.41
C ALA A 262 32.65 20.74 69.33
N ARG A 263 33.40 21.12 70.38
CA ARG A 263 34.19 22.35 70.47
C ARG A 263 35.61 22.09 70.05
#